data_23ee553599cfd405072669b230b6046d
#
_entry.id   23ee553599cfd405072669b230b6046d
#
_cell.length_a   1.000
_cell.length_b   1.000
_cell.length_c   1.000
_cell.angle_alpha   90.00
_cell.angle_beta   90.00
_cell.angle_gamma   90.00
#
_symmetry.space_group_name_H-M   'P 1'
#
loop_
_entity.id
_entity.type
_entity.pdbx_description
1 polymer ?
#
loop_
_entity_poly.entity_id
_entity_poly.type
_entity_poly.pdbx_seq_one_letter_code
_entity_poly.pdbx_strand_id
1 'polypeptide(L)' 'NRIAMTGEVTLTGKVLPIGGLKEKLIAAYKAGVTKALIPVKNYERDLDDIPSEVKNSIEIIGVSNVDEVLKEVFV' A
#
# COMPACT_ATOMS: atom_id res chain seq x y z
N ASN A 1 10.35 -7.44 -9.95
CA ASN A 1 9.31 -7.23 -8.95
C ASN A 1 9.44 -5.87 -8.31
N ARG A 2 8.48 -5.00 -8.60
CA ARG A 2 8.47 -3.66 -8.04
C ARG A 2 7.42 -3.57 -6.93
N ILE A 3 7.88 -3.19 -5.74
CA ILE A 3 7.04 -3.05 -4.57
C ILE A 3 7.04 -1.59 -4.14
N ALA A 4 5.87 -1.03 -3.94
CA ALA A 4 5.73 0.31 -3.40
C ALA A 4 5.14 0.20 -2.00
N MET A 5 5.54 1.11 -1.12
CA MET A 5 4.96 1.21 0.21
C MET A 5 4.53 2.64 0.46
N THR A 6 3.35 2.82 1.01
CA THR A 6 2.85 4.13 1.42
C THR A 6 2.48 4.09 2.90
N GLY A 7 2.67 5.21 3.58
CA GLY A 7 2.34 5.32 4.99
C GLY A 7 3.52 5.84 5.79
N GLU A 8 3.24 6.25 7.03
CA GLU A 8 4.26 6.68 7.96
C GLU A 8 4.43 5.60 9.03
N VAL A 9 5.67 5.38 9.46
CA VAL A 9 5.96 4.40 10.50
C VAL A 9 6.35 5.13 11.77
N THR A 10 5.69 4.78 12.88
CA THR A 10 6.00 5.36 14.19
C THR A 10 7.27 4.72 14.76
N LEU A 11 7.77 5.31 15.85
CA LEU A 11 8.94 4.75 16.55
C LEU A 11 8.68 3.34 17.09
N THR A 12 7.42 2.99 17.31
CA THR A 12 7.05 1.64 17.77
C THR A 12 6.78 0.67 16.63
N GLY A 13 7.00 1.09 15.38
CA GLY A 13 6.82 0.23 14.22
C GLY A 13 5.40 0.14 13.67
N LYS A 14 4.49 1.00 14.13
CA LYS A 14 3.13 1.04 13.59
C LYS A 14 3.07 1.82 12.28
N VAL A 15 2.31 1.29 11.33
CA VAL A 15 2.06 1.97 10.06
C VAL A 15 0.78 2.79 10.21
N LEU A 16 0.91 4.11 10.00
CA LEU A 16 -0.21 5.03 10.15
C LEU A 16 -0.95 5.26 8.84
N PRO A 17 -2.27 5.52 8.89
CA PRO A 17 -3.03 5.81 7.67
C PRO A 17 -2.57 7.13 7.04
N ILE A 18 -2.79 7.25 5.73
CA ILE A 18 -2.38 8.43 4.96
C ILE A 18 -3.58 9.01 4.22
N GLY A 19 -3.43 10.25 3.75
CA GLY A 19 -4.33 10.85 2.78
C GLY A 19 -3.78 10.66 1.37
N GLY A 20 -4.64 10.82 0.36
CA GLY A 20 -4.23 10.77 -1.04
C GLY A 20 -3.83 9.39 -1.54
N LEU A 21 -4.38 8.33 -0.95
CA LEU A 21 -4.03 6.97 -1.36
C LEU A 21 -4.34 6.71 -2.83
N LYS A 22 -5.50 7.19 -3.31
CA LYS A 22 -5.91 6.99 -4.69
C LYS A 22 -4.85 7.50 -5.67
N GLU A 23 -4.39 8.73 -5.45
CA GLU A 23 -3.38 9.35 -6.31
C GLU A 23 -2.05 8.61 -6.25
N LYS A 24 -1.68 8.14 -5.07
CA LYS A 24 -0.43 7.40 -4.89
C LYS A 24 -0.47 6.05 -5.59
N LEU A 25 -1.59 5.35 -5.52
CA LEU A 25 -1.74 4.07 -6.19
C LEU A 25 -1.80 4.23 -7.71
N ILE A 26 -2.44 5.28 -8.20
CA ILE A 26 -2.45 5.57 -9.64
C ILE A 26 -1.03 5.85 -10.14
N ALA A 27 -0.27 6.64 -9.39
CA ALA A 27 1.12 6.91 -9.74
C ALA A 27 1.96 5.63 -9.75
N ALA A 28 1.76 4.76 -8.76
CA ALA A 28 2.46 3.48 -8.70
C ALA A 28 2.11 2.60 -9.90
N TYR A 29 0.84 2.56 -10.26
CA TYR A 29 0.38 1.82 -11.43
C TYR A 29 1.08 2.30 -12.70
N LYS A 30 1.15 3.62 -12.88
CA LYS A 30 1.82 4.20 -14.04
C LYS A 30 3.32 3.93 -14.05
N ALA A 31 3.92 3.77 -12.87
CA ALA A 31 5.35 3.49 -12.74
C ALA A 31 5.69 2.01 -12.91
N GLY A 32 4.69 1.16 -13.13
CA GLY A 32 4.92 -0.28 -13.33
C GLY A 32 5.08 -1.08 -12.05
N VAL A 33 4.60 -0.55 -10.92
CA VAL A 33 4.63 -1.26 -9.65
C VAL A 33 3.65 -2.43 -9.69
N THR A 34 4.06 -3.58 -9.16
CA THR A 34 3.23 -4.79 -9.17
C THR A 34 2.64 -5.14 -7.80
N LYS A 35 3.21 -4.61 -6.72
CA LYS A 35 2.73 -4.85 -5.36
C LYS A 35 2.78 -3.56 -4.57
N ALA A 36 1.73 -3.25 -3.83
CA ALA A 36 1.66 -2.05 -3.00
C ALA A 36 1.29 -2.43 -1.57
N LEU A 37 2.09 -1.98 -0.61
CA LEU A 37 1.83 -2.17 0.82
C LEU A 37 1.27 -0.86 1.35
N ILE A 38 0.06 -0.92 1.88
CA ILE A 38 -0.65 0.27 2.36
C ILE A 38 -1.08 0.06 3.81
N PRO A 39 -1.31 1.16 4.57
CA PRO A 39 -1.82 1.01 5.93
C PRO A 39 -3.15 0.28 5.93
N VAL A 40 -3.34 -0.65 6.88
CA VAL A 40 -4.55 -1.47 6.91
C VAL A 40 -5.82 -0.62 7.01
N LYS A 41 -5.76 0.52 7.70
CA LYS A 41 -6.91 1.41 7.80
C LYS A 41 -7.26 2.05 6.46
N ASN A 42 -6.27 2.36 5.64
CA ASN A 42 -6.51 2.81 4.28
C ASN A 42 -7.10 1.70 3.42
N TYR A 43 -6.61 0.47 3.61
CA TYR A 43 -7.14 -0.68 2.89
C TYR A 43 -8.63 -0.84 3.14
N GLU A 44 -9.05 -0.75 4.41
CA GLU A 44 -10.46 -0.91 4.77
C GLU A 44 -11.33 0.26 4.32
N ARG A 45 -10.80 1.48 4.39
CA ARG A 45 -11.57 2.71 4.14
C ARG A 45 -11.58 3.13 2.68
N ASP A 46 -10.43 3.06 2.02
CA ASP A 46 -10.24 3.73 0.74
C ASP A 46 -10.18 2.78 -0.46
N LEU A 47 -10.18 1.47 -0.24
CA LEU A 47 -10.01 0.51 -1.34
C LEU A 47 -11.10 0.65 -2.40
N ASP A 48 -12.34 0.93 -1.99
CA ASP A 48 -13.46 1.07 -2.93
C ASP A 48 -13.31 2.28 -3.85
N ASP A 49 -12.52 3.27 -3.44
CA ASP A 49 -12.29 4.47 -4.26
C ASP A 49 -11.21 4.25 -5.31
N ILE A 50 -10.50 3.12 -5.26
CA ILE A 50 -9.43 2.84 -6.21
C ILE A 50 -10.03 2.32 -7.52
N PRO A 51 -9.61 2.83 -8.68
CA PRO A 51 -10.11 2.32 -9.96
C PRO A 51 -9.85 0.83 -10.12
N SER A 52 -10.82 0.10 -10.69
CA SER A 52 -10.71 -1.35 -10.86
C SER A 52 -9.46 -1.72 -11.67
N GLU A 53 -9.11 -0.92 -12.66
CA GLU A 53 -7.93 -1.15 -13.47
C GLU A 53 -6.67 -1.20 -12.61
N VAL A 54 -6.54 -0.28 -11.66
CA VAL A 54 -5.41 -0.24 -10.74
C VAL A 54 -5.44 -1.44 -9.79
N LYS A 55 -6.61 -1.74 -9.21
CA LYS A 55 -6.75 -2.88 -8.29
C LYS A 55 -6.42 -4.21 -8.95
N ASN A 56 -6.76 -4.35 -10.23
CA ASN A 56 -6.51 -5.59 -10.95
C ASN A 56 -5.05 -5.74 -11.41
N SER A 57 -4.32 -4.63 -11.50
CA SER A 57 -2.93 -4.63 -11.97
C SER A 57 -1.90 -4.65 -10.86
N ILE A 58 -2.27 -4.22 -9.66
CA ILE A 58 -1.37 -4.16 -8.50
C ILE A 58 -1.95 -5.01 -7.38
N GLU A 59 -1.12 -5.87 -6.79
CA GLU A 59 -1.52 -6.60 -5.59
C GLU A 59 -1.43 -5.64 -4.40
N ILE A 60 -2.58 -5.28 -3.83
CA ILE A 60 -2.65 -4.32 -2.74
C ILE A 60 -2.79 -5.06 -1.42
N ILE A 61 -1.87 -4.82 -0.50
CA ILE A 61 -1.81 -5.51 0.79
C ILE A 61 -1.90 -4.50 1.93
N GLY A 62 -2.84 -4.72 2.85
CA GLY A 62 -2.95 -3.89 4.05
C GLY A 62 -1.99 -4.35 5.13
N VAL A 63 -1.21 -3.43 5.70
CA VAL A 63 -0.25 -3.75 6.75
C VAL A 63 -0.48 -2.82 7.95
N SER A 64 -0.25 -3.32 9.15
CA SER A 64 -0.44 -2.55 10.38
C SER A 64 0.87 -2.24 11.10
N ASN A 65 1.94 -2.96 10.80
CA ASN A 65 3.24 -2.71 11.42
C ASN A 65 4.38 -3.06 10.46
N VAL A 66 5.59 -2.66 10.84
CA VAL A 66 6.77 -2.82 9.99
C VAL A 66 7.15 -4.28 9.80
N ASP A 67 6.82 -5.16 10.76
CA ASP A 67 7.13 -6.58 10.62
C ASP A 67 6.38 -7.20 9.45
N GLU A 68 5.14 -6.78 9.22
CA GLU A 68 4.37 -7.25 8.07
C GLU A 68 5.00 -6.78 6.76
N VAL A 69 5.52 -5.55 6.75
CA VAL A 69 6.22 -5.01 5.57
C VAL A 69 7.46 -5.85 5.28
N LEU A 70 8.24 -6.16 6.30
CA LEU A 70 9.46 -6.94 6.13
C LEU A 70 9.18 -8.35 5.60
N LYS A 71 8.10 -8.96 6.05
CA LYS A 71 7.71 -10.28 5.55
C LYS A 71 7.42 -10.25 4.05
N GLU A 72 6.77 -9.19 3.57
CA GLU A 72 6.44 -9.08 2.15
C GLU A 72 7.65 -8.76 1.29
N VAL A 73 8.62 -8.05 1.84
CA VAL A 73 9.81 -7.62 1.08
C VAL A 73 10.89 -8.71 1.05
N PHE A 74 11.06 -9.45 2.14
CA PHE A 74 12.16 -10.41 2.29
C PHE A 74 11.75 -11.89 2.18
N VAL A 75 10.58 -12.15 1.74
CA VAL A 75 10.14 -13.55 1.52
C VAL A 75 10.72 -14.11 0.23
#